data_5032718b2705e8e5c26abf45def713f0
#
_entry.id   5032718b2705e8e5c26abf45def713f0
#
_cell.length_a   1.000
_cell.length_b   1.000
_cell.length_c   1.000
_cell.angle_alpha   90.00
_cell.angle_beta   90.00
_cell.angle_gamma   90.00
#
_symmetry.space_group_name_H-M   'P 1'
#
loop_
_entity.id
_entity.type
_entity.pdbx_description
1 polymer ?
#
loop_
_entity_poly.entity_id
_entity_poly.type
_entity_poly.pdbx_seq_one_letter_code
_entity_poly.pdbx_strand_id
1 'polypeptide(L)'
;MPTEATSRARSAAARLLELEDPHIIDVVLATLVANQVAGDPVWMVIVAPPSNGKTEILTAASAIPATYMLSTLTRHTFISGHRPTAECAEPSLLPQLSGKTLILKDFTTILTLNPNDRSEILGLLREIYDGKATKTFGTGKQFLWEGNMGLLAGVTP
;
A
#
# COMPACT_ATOMS: atom_id res chain seq x y z
N MET A 1 -0.91 -2.15 -27.18
CA MET A 1 0.40 -2.81 -27.33
C MET A 1 1.25 -2.48 -26.12
N PRO A 2 1.95 -3.44 -25.47
CA PRO A 2 2.88 -3.12 -24.40
C PRO A 2 3.98 -2.22 -24.93
N THR A 3 4.41 -1.25 -24.16
CA THR A 3 5.52 -0.37 -24.51
C THR A 3 6.83 -1.16 -24.43
N GLU A 4 7.89 -0.66 -25.08
CA GLU A 4 9.23 -1.27 -24.98
C GLU A 4 9.69 -1.38 -23.52
N ALA A 5 9.35 -0.40 -22.69
CA ALA A 5 9.67 -0.39 -21.26
C ALA A 5 9.01 -1.53 -20.48
N THR A 6 7.71 -1.79 -20.71
CA THR A 6 6.99 -2.90 -20.07
C THR A 6 7.50 -4.26 -20.54
N SER A 7 7.86 -4.38 -21.83
CA SER A 7 8.48 -5.60 -22.36
C SER A 7 9.85 -5.89 -21.72
N ARG A 8 10.67 -4.86 -21.53
CA ARG A 8 11.97 -4.97 -20.83
C ARG A 8 11.79 -5.37 -19.37
N ALA A 9 10.83 -4.78 -18.68
CA ALA A 9 10.53 -5.11 -17.27
C ALA A 9 10.10 -6.59 -17.13
N ARG A 10 9.19 -7.07 -17.98
CA ARG A 10 8.80 -8.49 -18.02
C ARG A 10 9.99 -9.41 -18.28
N SER A 11 10.81 -9.09 -19.27
CA SER A 11 11.99 -9.89 -19.59
C SER A 11 13.02 -9.92 -18.45
N ALA A 12 13.16 -8.84 -17.70
CA ALA A 12 14.02 -8.78 -16.53
C ALA A 12 13.45 -9.63 -15.37
N ALA A 13 12.15 -9.53 -15.10
CA ALA A 13 11.48 -10.33 -14.09
C ALA A 13 11.54 -11.83 -14.41
N ALA A 14 11.30 -12.24 -15.65
CA ALA A 14 11.31 -13.64 -16.10
C ALA A 14 12.71 -14.30 -15.99
N ARG A 15 13.79 -13.52 -15.90
CA ARG A 15 15.14 -14.05 -15.63
C ARG A 15 15.41 -14.38 -14.17
N LEU A 16 14.65 -13.78 -13.26
CA LEU A 16 14.85 -13.85 -11.81
C LEU A 16 13.76 -14.63 -11.11
N LEU A 17 12.56 -14.67 -11.69
CA LEU A 17 11.37 -15.24 -11.10
C LEU A 17 10.71 -16.20 -12.10
N GLU A 18 10.31 -17.36 -11.60
CA GLU A 18 9.41 -18.25 -12.31
C GLU A 18 7.96 -17.78 -12.05
N LEU A 19 7.40 -17.05 -13.01
CA LEU A 19 6.05 -16.51 -12.92
C LEU A 19 5.09 -17.32 -13.80
N GLU A 20 3.98 -17.80 -13.24
CA GLU A 20 2.93 -18.48 -14.00
C GLU A 20 2.34 -17.55 -15.09
N ASP A 21 2.13 -16.28 -14.73
CA ASP A 21 1.68 -15.26 -15.66
C ASP A 21 2.58 -14.00 -15.56
N PRO A 22 3.49 -13.79 -16.53
CA PRO A 22 4.34 -12.61 -16.55
C PRO A 22 3.60 -11.28 -16.74
N HIS A 23 2.30 -11.30 -17.15
CA HIS A 23 1.49 -10.08 -17.28
C HIS A 23 1.19 -9.40 -15.95
N ILE A 24 1.39 -10.10 -14.82
CA ILE A 24 1.32 -9.47 -13.50
C ILE A 24 2.24 -8.23 -13.40
N ILE A 25 3.38 -8.25 -14.07
CA ILE A 25 4.30 -7.10 -14.11
C ILE A 25 3.64 -5.90 -14.78
N ASP A 26 2.92 -6.11 -15.89
CA ASP A 26 2.21 -5.02 -16.57
C ASP A 26 1.11 -4.43 -15.70
N VAL A 27 0.37 -5.28 -14.99
CA VAL A 27 -0.72 -4.85 -14.09
C VAL A 27 -0.16 -4.06 -12.90
N VAL A 28 0.94 -4.51 -12.31
CA VAL A 28 1.63 -3.77 -11.24
C VAL A 28 2.10 -2.40 -11.73
N LEU A 29 2.78 -2.34 -12.86
CA LEU A 29 3.24 -1.08 -13.42
C LEU A 29 2.07 -0.14 -13.78
N ALA A 30 1.01 -0.68 -14.39
CA ALA A 30 -0.21 0.08 -14.70
C ALA A 30 -0.86 0.67 -13.44
N THR A 31 -0.93 -0.10 -12.34
CA THR A 31 -1.45 0.36 -11.04
C THR A 31 -0.60 1.52 -10.49
N LEU A 32 0.73 1.39 -10.54
CA LEU A 32 1.62 2.45 -10.08
C LEU A 32 1.49 3.73 -10.90
N VAL A 33 1.37 3.60 -12.22
CA VAL A 33 1.15 4.74 -13.13
C VAL A 33 -0.22 5.36 -12.91
N ALA A 34 -1.28 4.56 -12.78
CA ALA A 34 -2.64 5.04 -12.53
C ALA A 34 -2.70 5.89 -11.25
N ASN A 35 -2.00 5.49 -10.19
CA ASN A 35 -1.93 6.23 -8.93
C ASN A 35 -1.13 7.55 -9.01
N GLN A 36 -0.46 7.84 -10.13
CA GLN A 36 0.17 9.15 -10.38
C GLN A 36 -0.74 10.10 -11.17
N VAL A 37 -1.86 9.60 -11.68
CA VAL A 37 -2.85 10.40 -12.43
C VAL A 37 -3.91 10.89 -11.45
N ALA A 38 -4.41 12.11 -11.67
CA ALA A 38 -5.50 12.66 -10.87
C ALA A 38 -6.78 11.81 -11.06
N GLY A 39 -7.45 11.50 -9.97
CA GLY A 39 -8.66 10.69 -9.93
C GLY A 39 -8.71 9.81 -8.68
N ASP A 40 -9.63 8.85 -8.68
CA ASP A 40 -9.75 7.89 -7.59
C ASP A 40 -8.53 6.97 -7.52
N PRO A 41 -8.06 6.61 -6.31
CA PRO A 41 -6.90 5.76 -6.16
C PRO A 41 -7.19 4.33 -6.63
N VAL A 42 -6.21 3.72 -7.28
CA VAL A 42 -6.27 2.29 -7.63
C VAL A 42 -5.68 1.47 -6.48
N TRP A 43 -6.50 0.56 -5.95
CA TRP A 43 -6.10 -0.41 -4.94
C TRP A 43 -6.07 -1.80 -5.56
N MET A 44 -4.91 -2.42 -5.55
CA MET A 44 -4.69 -3.74 -6.13
C MET A 44 -4.14 -4.71 -5.09
N VAL A 45 -4.69 -5.93 -5.10
CA VAL A 45 -4.23 -7.03 -4.26
C VAL A 45 -3.80 -8.20 -5.14
N ILE A 46 -2.55 -8.64 -4.98
CA ILE A 46 -2.02 -9.83 -5.64
C ILE A 46 -2.31 -11.03 -4.75
N VAL A 47 -3.17 -11.92 -5.24
CA VAL A 47 -3.52 -13.16 -4.53
C VAL A 47 -2.79 -14.32 -5.20
N ALA A 48 -1.90 -14.99 -4.47
CA ALA A 48 -1.19 -16.15 -4.97
C ALA A 48 -0.66 -17.02 -3.82
N PRO A 49 -0.39 -18.32 -4.03
CA PRO A 49 0.21 -19.21 -3.03
C PRO A 49 1.55 -18.69 -2.47
N PRO A 50 2.02 -19.24 -1.35
CA PRO A 50 3.38 -18.99 -0.87
C PRO A 50 4.43 -19.29 -1.95
N SER A 51 5.56 -18.59 -1.90
CA SER A 51 6.70 -18.79 -2.82
C SER A 51 6.42 -18.51 -4.30
N ASN A 52 5.33 -17.82 -4.64
CA ASN A 52 4.97 -17.46 -6.03
C ASN A 52 5.45 -16.04 -6.43
N GLY A 53 6.60 -15.59 -5.95
CA GLY A 53 7.24 -14.33 -6.37
C GLY A 53 6.55 -13.03 -5.94
N LYS A 54 5.41 -13.07 -5.20
CA LYS A 54 4.68 -11.86 -4.76
C LYS A 54 5.58 -10.82 -4.07
N THR A 55 6.32 -11.28 -3.06
CA THR A 55 7.20 -10.41 -2.27
C THR A 55 8.29 -9.75 -3.10
N GLU A 56 8.85 -10.49 -4.06
CA GLU A 56 9.88 -9.99 -4.97
C GLU A 56 9.33 -8.91 -5.90
N ILE A 57 8.14 -9.14 -6.47
CA ILE A 57 7.44 -8.17 -7.31
C ILE A 57 7.15 -6.88 -6.50
N LEU A 58 6.62 -7.01 -5.28
CA LEU A 58 6.31 -5.88 -4.41
C LEU A 58 7.59 -5.13 -3.99
N THR A 59 8.67 -5.86 -3.72
CA THR A 59 9.96 -5.27 -3.38
C THR A 59 10.55 -4.52 -4.57
N ALA A 60 10.48 -5.08 -5.78
CA ALA A 60 10.90 -4.38 -7.00
C ALA A 60 10.07 -3.11 -7.24
N ALA A 61 8.75 -3.17 -7.04
CA ALA A 61 7.86 -2.01 -7.15
C ALA A 61 8.22 -0.89 -6.16
N SER A 62 8.74 -1.23 -4.98
CA SER A 62 9.12 -0.25 -3.95
C SER A 62 10.33 0.61 -4.31
N ALA A 63 11.08 0.26 -5.34
CA ALA A 63 12.16 1.09 -5.86
C ALA A 63 11.66 2.34 -6.61
N ILE A 64 10.36 2.42 -6.90
CA ILE A 64 9.76 3.57 -7.59
C ILE A 64 9.53 4.70 -6.59
N PRO A 65 9.98 5.96 -6.89
CA PRO A 65 10.00 7.06 -5.91
C PRO A 65 8.65 7.43 -5.30
N ALA A 66 7.55 7.20 -6.03
CA ALA A 66 6.19 7.50 -5.57
C ALA A 66 5.54 6.36 -4.75
N THR A 67 6.34 5.47 -4.19
CA THR A 67 5.87 4.36 -3.36
C THR A 67 6.34 4.49 -1.92
N TYR A 68 5.66 3.81 -1.03
CA TYR A 68 6.03 3.65 0.36
C TYR A 68 5.78 2.22 0.81
N MET A 69 6.82 1.50 1.25
CA MET A 69 6.67 0.09 1.62
C MET A 69 6.52 -0.10 3.13
N LEU A 70 5.55 -0.92 3.51
CA LEU A 70 5.39 -1.46 4.86
C LEU A 70 5.40 -2.99 4.84
N SER A 71 6.00 -3.58 5.86
CA SER A 71 5.93 -5.04 6.08
C SER A 71 4.66 -5.42 6.84
N THR A 72 4.26 -4.61 7.80
CA THR A 72 3.11 -4.86 8.68
C THR A 72 2.30 -3.59 8.86
N LEU A 73 1.01 -3.75 9.16
CA LEU A 73 0.08 -2.67 9.43
C LEU A 73 -0.66 -2.95 10.75
N THR A 74 -0.69 -1.96 11.62
CA THR A 74 -1.44 -1.98 12.86
C THR A 74 -2.45 -0.84 12.90
N ARG A 75 -3.43 -0.89 13.81
CA ARG A 75 -4.43 0.19 13.98
C ARG A 75 -3.82 1.56 14.30
N HIS A 76 -2.56 1.61 14.74
CA HIS A 76 -1.87 2.86 15.08
C HIS A 76 -0.87 3.31 14.01
N THR A 77 -0.67 2.52 12.96
CA THR A 77 0.33 2.81 11.93
C THR A 77 0.02 4.10 11.18
N PHE A 78 -1.23 4.29 10.77
CA PHE A 78 -1.62 5.47 9.98
C PHE A 78 -1.76 6.73 10.80
N ILE A 79 -2.38 6.63 11.99
CA ILE A 79 -2.74 7.77 12.80
C ILE A 79 -2.24 7.56 14.23
N SER A 80 -1.30 8.41 14.65
CA SER A 80 -0.70 8.38 15.98
C SER A 80 -1.34 9.42 16.90
N GLY A 81 -1.60 9.03 18.14
CA GLY A 81 -2.00 9.96 19.20
C GLY A 81 -0.83 10.69 19.88
N HIS A 82 0.40 10.38 19.51
CA HIS A 82 1.58 11.01 20.09
C HIS A 82 1.67 12.49 19.72
N ARG A 83 2.32 13.28 20.58
CA ARG A 83 2.63 14.66 20.28
C ARG A 83 3.85 14.74 19.37
N PRO A 84 3.91 15.70 18.43
CA PRO A 84 5.13 15.99 17.71
C PRO A 84 6.31 16.25 18.68
N THR A 85 7.48 15.78 18.30
CA THR A 85 8.74 16.04 19.02
C THR A 85 9.74 16.70 18.09
N ALA A 86 10.86 17.18 18.62
CA ALA A 86 11.93 17.74 17.80
C ALA A 86 12.51 16.72 16.80
N GLU A 87 12.45 15.43 17.14
CA GLU A 87 12.94 14.33 16.30
C GLU A 87 11.86 13.79 15.34
N CYS A 88 10.57 14.00 15.64
CA CYS A 88 9.45 13.55 14.84
C CYS A 88 8.35 14.61 14.81
N ALA A 89 8.42 15.48 13.81
CA ALA A 89 7.45 16.57 13.63
C ALA A 89 6.05 16.07 13.25
N GLU A 90 5.93 14.94 12.55
CA GLU A 90 4.65 14.32 12.17
C GLU A 90 4.67 12.85 12.58
N PRO A 91 4.09 12.51 13.74
CA PRO A 91 4.07 11.15 14.25
C PRO A 91 3.06 10.23 13.53
N SER A 92 2.16 10.79 12.72
CA SER A 92 1.23 10.03 11.90
C SER A 92 1.83 9.73 10.53
N LEU A 93 1.68 8.49 10.07
CA LEU A 93 2.20 8.10 8.76
C LEU A 93 1.32 8.62 7.61
N LEU A 94 0.02 8.71 7.82
CA LEU A 94 -0.95 9.00 6.75
C LEU A 94 -0.66 10.30 5.95
N PRO A 95 -0.23 11.42 6.57
CA PRO A 95 0.16 12.61 5.80
C PRO A 95 1.33 12.37 4.83
N GLN A 96 2.26 11.47 5.20
CA GLN A 96 3.43 11.13 4.38
C GLN A 96 3.09 10.25 3.18
N LEU A 97 1.90 9.61 3.19
CA LEU A 97 1.40 8.71 2.15
C LEU A 97 0.57 9.45 1.09
N SER A 98 0.26 10.73 1.30
CA SER A 98 -0.52 11.52 0.36
C SER A 98 0.13 11.57 -1.02
N GLY A 99 -0.60 11.18 -2.06
CA GLY A 99 -0.10 11.09 -3.44
C GLY A 99 0.87 9.94 -3.72
N LYS A 100 1.00 8.97 -2.79
CA LYS A 100 1.86 7.79 -2.97
C LYS A 100 1.05 6.50 -3.05
N THR A 101 1.68 5.46 -3.57
CA THR A 101 1.17 4.09 -3.48
C THR A 101 1.80 3.39 -2.28
N LEU A 102 0.98 3.03 -1.29
CA LEU A 102 1.38 2.16 -0.20
C LEU A 102 1.58 0.74 -0.73
N ILE A 103 2.75 0.16 -0.50
CA ILE A 103 3.05 -1.23 -0.78
C ILE A 103 3.03 -2.01 0.54
N LEU A 104 2.11 -2.96 0.67
CA LEU A 104 2.01 -3.82 1.84
C LEU A 104 2.40 -5.25 1.47
N LYS A 105 3.54 -5.72 1.99
CA LYS A 105 4.11 -7.02 1.61
C LYS A 105 3.17 -8.19 1.88
N ASP A 106 2.47 -8.16 3.02
CA ASP A 106 1.58 -9.24 3.44
C ASP A 106 0.32 -8.68 4.10
N PHE A 107 -0.74 -8.59 3.30
CA PHE A 107 -2.06 -8.19 3.78
C PHE A 107 -2.75 -9.32 4.56
N THR A 108 -2.30 -10.59 4.41
CA THR A 108 -2.85 -11.75 5.14
C THR A 108 -2.74 -11.54 6.64
N THR A 109 -1.68 -10.88 7.09
CA THR A 109 -1.49 -10.54 8.52
C THR A 109 -2.64 -9.72 9.10
N ILE A 110 -3.26 -8.84 8.29
CA ILE A 110 -4.44 -8.07 8.72
C ILE A 110 -5.66 -8.98 8.78
N LEU A 111 -5.83 -9.84 7.79
CA LEU A 111 -6.99 -10.73 7.69
C LEU A 111 -7.05 -11.76 8.83
N THR A 112 -5.88 -12.12 9.39
CA THR A 112 -5.74 -13.07 10.51
C THR A 112 -5.81 -12.43 11.88
N LEU A 113 -5.89 -11.09 11.99
CA LEU A 113 -6.09 -10.40 13.27
C LEU A 113 -7.43 -10.78 13.91
N ASN A 114 -7.53 -10.56 15.21
CA ASN A 114 -8.82 -10.67 15.89
C ASN A 114 -9.88 -9.75 15.23
N PRO A 115 -11.18 -10.08 15.33
CA PRO A 115 -12.23 -9.37 14.59
C PRO A 115 -12.29 -7.86 14.86
N ASN A 116 -11.98 -7.42 16.08
CA ASN A 116 -12.05 -6.00 16.45
C ASN A 116 -10.94 -5.20 15.79
N ASP A 117 -9.68 -5.63 15.92
CA ASP A 117 -8.53 -4.96 15.32
C ASP A 117 -8.62 -4.97 13.78
N ARG A 118 -9.04 -6.10 13.21
CA ARG A 118 -9.28 -6.21 11.77
C ARG A 118 -10.34 -5.23 11.29
N SER A 119 -11.48 -5.15 11.98
CA SER A 119 -12.57 -4.24 11.63
C SER A 119 -12.14 -2.77 11.73
N GLU A 120 -11.36 -2.40 12.75
CA GLU A 120 -10.82 -1.04 12.90
C GLU A 120 -9.89 -0.68 11.75
N ILE A 121 -8.96 -1.58 11.39
CA ILE A 121 -8.01 -1.35 10.28
C ILE A 121 -8.75 -1.23 8.94
N LEU A 122 -9.66 -2.17 8.64
CA LEU A 122 -10.41 -2.16 7.38
C LEU A 122 -11.35 -0.94 7.28
N GLY A 123 -11.94 -0.51 8.41
CA GLY A 123 -12.72 0.71 8.49
C GLY A 123 -11.89 1.95 8.14
N LEU A 124 -10.71 2.07 8.73
CA LEU A 124 -9.79 3.17 8.44
C LEU A 124 -9.28 3.13 6.99
N LEU A 125 -8.98 1.96 6.44
CA LEU A 125 -8.59 1.82 5.04
C LEU A 125 -9.70 2.29 4.11
N ARG A 126 -10.99 2.03 4.43
CA ARG A 126 -12.12 2.56 3.65
C ARG A 126 -12.16 4.08 3.67
N GLU A 127 -12.03 4.70 4.84
CA GLU A 127 -11.97 6.16 4.95
C GLU A 127 -10.83 6.76 4.13
N ILE A 128 -9.65 6.11 4.15
CA ILE A 128 -8.49 6.53 3.36
C ILE A 128 -8.78 6.41 1.86
N TYR A 129 -9.44 5.32 1.44
CA TYR A 129 -9.84 5.16 0.03
C TYR A 129 -10.80 6.26 -0.42
N ASP A 130 -11.75 6.63 0.46
CA ASP A 130 -12.72 7.71 0.21
C ASP A 130 -12.06 9.12 0.26
N GLY A 131 -10.75 9.19 0.51
CA GLY A 131 -9.98 10.43 0.51
C GLY A 131 -10.07 11.26 1.78
N LYS A 132 -10.72 10.75 2.84
CA LYS A 132 -10.86 11.43 4.14
C LYS A 132 -10.73 10.43 5.28
N ALA A 133 -9.88 10.77 6.25
CA ALA A 133 -9.78 10.00 7.48
C ALA A 133 -9.81 10.92 8.71
N THR A 134 -10.64 10.58 9.69
CA THR A 134 -10.80 11.35 10.92
C THR A 134 -10.60 10.46 12.14
N LYS A 135 -9.90 10.98 13.15
CA LYS A 135 -9.77 10.30 14.44
C LYS A 135 -9.83 11.30 15.58
N THR A 136 -10.69 11.06 16.55
CA THR A 136 -10.72 11.81 17.81
C THR A 136 -10.06 10.97 18.89
N PHE A 137 -9.10 11.55 19.59
CA PHE A 137 -8.38 10.90 20.69
C PHE A 137 -9.06 11.22 22.03
N GLY A 138 -8.88 10.36 23.03
CA GLY A 138 -9.39 10.57 24.38
C GLY A 138 -8.92 11.86 25.07
N THR A 139 -7.88 12.50 24.54
CA THR A 139 -7.38 13.84 24.94
C THR A 139 -8.19 15.00 24.35
N GLY A 140 -9.23 14.73 23.54
CA GLY A 140 -9.98 15.73 22.79
C GLY A 140 -9.30 16.23 21.52
N LYS A 141 -8.05 15.81 21.23
CA LYS A 141 -7.36 16.15 19.98
C LYS A 141 -8.05 15.44 18.82
N GLN A 142 -8.28 16.17 17.73
CA GLN A 142 -8.75 15.60 16.46
C GLN A 142 -7.62 15.54 15.46
N PHE A 143 -7.58 14.45 14.70
CA PHE A 143 -6.77 14.28 13.50
C PHE A 143 -7.72 14.29 12.31
N LEU A 144 -7.40 15.08 11.31
CA LEU A 144 -8.11 15.13 10.03
C LEU A 144 -7.06 14.99 8.92
N TRP A 145 -7.33 14.10 8.01
CA TRP A 145 -6.55 13.95 6.79
C TRP A 145 -7.49 13.96 5.58
N GLU A 146 -7.09 14.71 4.56
CA GLU A 146 -7.69 14.69 3.23
C GLU A 146 -6.58 14.47 2.22
N GLY A 147 -6.76 13.51 1.33
CA GLY A 147 -5.72 13.15 0.36
C GLY A 147 -6.10 11.95 -0.50
N ASN A 148 -5.12 11.48 -1.25
CA ASN A 148 -5.24 10.32 -2.12
C ASN A 148 -4.07 9.38 -1.84
N MET A 149 -4.34 8.08 -1.67
CA MET A 149 -3.32 7.05 -1.46
C MET A 149 -3.69 5.80 -2.24
N GLY A 150 -2.80 5.39 -3.16
CA GLY A 150 -2.91 4.09 -3.82
C GLY A 150 -2.52 2.93 -2.89
N LEU A 151 -2.92 1.71 -3.23
CA LEU A 151 -2.52 0.50 -2.50
C LEU A 151 -2.11 -0.61 -3.47
N LEU A 152 -0.99 -1.25 -3.15
CA LEU A 152 -0.53 -2.48 -3.77
C LEU A 152 -0.17 -3.48 -2.68
N ALA A 153 -0.87 -4.60 -2.58
CA ALA A 153 -0.69 -5.54 -1.49
C ALA A 153 -0.58 -6.99 -1.96
N GLY A 154 0.10 -7.83 -1.18
CA GLY A 154 0.14 -9.27 -1.38
C GLY A 154 -0.75 -10.00 -0.38
N VAL A 155 -1.48 -11.02 -0.84
CA VAL A 155 -2.28 -11.92 -0.01
C VAL A 155 -1.93 -13.36 -0.33
N THR A 156 -1.82 -14.17 0.71
CA THR A 156 -1.75 -15.63 0.60
C THR A 156 -3.11 -16.21 1.00
N PRO A 157 -3.74 -17.04 0.14
CA PRO A 157 -5.03 -17.69 0.41
C PRO A 157 -5.00 -18.59 1.63
#